data_00a1bf77ab21f761b502121f695e97dc
#
_entry.id   00a1bf77ab21f761b502121f695e97dc
#
_cell.length_a   1.000
_cell.length_b   1.000
_cell.length_c   1.000
_cell.angle_alpha   90.00
_cell.angle_beta   90.00
_cell.angle_gamma   90.00
#
_symmetry.space_group_name_H-M   'P 1'
#
loop_
_entity.id
_entity.type
_entity.pdbx_description
1 polymer ?
#
loop_
_entity_poly.entity_id
_entity_poly.type
_entity_poly.pdbx_seq_one_letter_code
_entity_poly.pdbx_strand_id
1 'polypeptide(L)'
;MDMVARSWNTELMKMISSAIRLIDPSGISLFITFMIGFYLGSLVLLFLDRKKRIQAIILSVGVVVLIVYMIRNFAVGWNLVYIALGTLIGLYLGSKDVGWKNINTKGEFRKAASNVSKFSVIYSVASLVIIYSSPGVDNSSFIRDSLVVLAFSFFFSLLMDYELKGPKIVILGPEKSGKTLFLAGCYKRVVDVTEIPTDRSNDLIDLMTELYKGWPTRTKDIKEYRFTYEVGKLFPRETVLSTSDYPGIYLKDIAQYIGNKENIDKIEDLAKRSRVKVARQVAGADILIFIIDTERYPRFEEMGIDHYLKIVTELRGNGKNIEHYVVVTKSDLFKEEYPNYEGDYEGFKKFIEDKFVENIFVRELLIGESGRKFYPVFYYTKRTENPKYNPLIPITKDNEQYTSVPIHDNYGNVYVYGFDKFMNQLMQNE
;
A
#
# COMPACT_ATOMS: atom_id res chain seq x y z
N MET A 1 5.45 32.57 -11.57
CA MET A 1 5.65 33.12 -12.92
C MET A 1 5.98 34.60 -12.91
N ASP A 2 5.17 35.47 -12.29
CA ASP A 2 5.44 36.92 -12.22
C ASP A 2 6.83 37.24 -11.57
N MET A 3 7.16 36.60 -10.47
CA MET A 3 8.50 36.75 -9.84
C MET A 3 9.64 36.34 -10.77
N VAL A 4 9.47 35.23 -11.50
CA VAL A 4 10.49 34.79 -12.46
C VAL A 4 10.66 35.81 -13.56
N ALA A 5 9.55 36.30 -14.14
CA ALA A 5 9.58 37.34 -15.16
C ALA A 5 10.22 38.66 -14.64
N ARG A 6 9.94 39.05 -13.40
CA ARG A 6 10.57 40.23 -12.76
C ARG A 6 12.08 40.01 -12.54
N SER A 7 12.52 38.81 -12.10
CA SER A 7 13.94 38.55 -11.90
C SER A 7 14.76 38.69 -13.20
N TRP A 8 14.18 38.25 -14.33
CA TRP A 8 14.85 38.36 -15.64
C TRP A 8 14.96 39.79 -16.17
N ASN A 9 14.12 40.68 -15.70
CA ASN A 9 14.13 42.12 -16.09
C ASN A 9 15.05 42.98 -15.21
N THR A 10 15.70 42.40 -14.18
CA THR A 10 16.58 43.15 -13.28
C THR A 10 17.93 43.50 -13.95
N GLU A 11 18.57 44.59 -13.49
CA GLU A 11 19.89 45.00 -13.97
C GLU A 11 20.94 43.91 -13.74
N LEU A 12 20.88 43.20 -12.60
CA LEU A 12 21.75 42.07 -12.32
C LEU A 12 21.66 40.98 -13.39
N MET A 13 20.43 40.59 -13.77
CA MET A 13 20.24 39.59 -14.82
C MET A 13 20.62 40.10 -16.19
N LYS A 14 20.43 41.38 -16.46
CA LYS A 14 20.97 42.02 -17.71
C LYS A 14 22.51 41.96 -17.76
N MET A 15 23.21 42.17 -16.62
CA MET A 15 24.65 42.05 -16.54
C MET A 15 25.07 40.55 -16.72
N ILE A 16 24.45 39.63 -16.03
CA ILE A 16 24.71 38.19 -16.18
C ILE A 16 24.44 37.76 -17.64
N SER A 17 23.33 38.22 -18.21
CA SER A 17 23.00 37.90 -19.61
C SER A 17 23.96 38.50 -20.60
N SER A 18 24.50 39.70 -20.34
CA SER A 18 25.52 40.31 -21.20
C SER A 18 26.85 39.53 -21.13
N ALA A 19 27.21 39.06 -19.95
CA ALA A 19 28.40 38.17 -19.78
C ALA A 19 28.20 36.82 -20.49
N ILE A 20 27.01 36.24 -20.41
CA ILE A 20 26.67 35.00 -21.12
C ILE A 20 26.55 35.24 -22.62
N ARG A 21 26.03 36.40 -23.08
CA ARG A 21 25.96 36.76 -24.49
C ARG A 21 27.31 36.97 -25.16
N LEU A 22 28.37 37.26 -24.38
CA LEU A 22 29.74 37.22 -24.86
C LEU A 22 30.15 35.82 -25.28
N ILE A 23 29.57 34.77 -24.67
CA ILE A 23 29.81 33.37 -24.98
C ILE A 23 28.79 32.84 -25.99
N ASP A 24 27.50 33.22 -25.80
CA ASP A 24 26.37 32.85 -26.67
C ASP A 24 25.31 33.97 -26.68
N PRO A 25 25.07 34.64 -27.85
CA PRO A 25 24.08 35.73 -27.98
C PRO A 25 22.65 35.35 -27.58
N SER A 26 22.30 34.06 -27.58
CA SER A 26 21.00 33.49 -27.25
C SER A 26 20.93 32.84 -25.87
N GLY A 27 21.97 32.91 -25.05
CA GLY A 27 22.21 32.10 -23.87
C GLY A 27 21.06 31.98 -22.87
N ILE A 28 20.30 33.09 -22.69
CA ILE A 28 19.15 33.06 -21.74
C ILE A 28 17.98 32.25 -22.29
N SER A 29 17.68 32.42 -23.59
CA SER A 29 16.58 31.64 -24.20
C SER A 29 16.91 30.16 -24.26
N LEU A 30 18.18 29.83 -24.49
CA LEU A 30 18.69 28.47 -24.50
C LEU A 30 18.61 27.82 -23.10
N PHE A 31 18.94 28.58 -22.06
CA PHE A 31 18.81 28.10 -20.69
C PHE A 31 17.36 27.78 -20.31
N ILE A 32 16.42 28.69 -20.64
CA ILE A 32 14.97 28.46 -20.37
C ILE A 32 14.46 27.24 -21.14
N THR A 33 14.83 27.12 -22.42
CA THR A 33 14.42 25.97 -23.25
C THR A 33 15.02 24.65 -22.75
N PHE A 34 16.28 24.65 -22.31
CA PHE A 34 16.89 23.51 -21.64
C PHE A 34 16.12 23.10 -20.37
N MET A 35 15.72 24.08 -19.58
CA MET A 35 14.94 23.84 -18.37
C MET A 35 13.56 23.25 -18.65
N ILE A 36 12.87 23.76 -19.66
CA ILE A 36 11.61 23.18 -20.13
C ILE A 36 11.81 21.72 -20.52
N GLY A 37 12.88 21.43 -21.27
CA GLY A 37 13.26 20.05 -21.60
C GLY A 37 13.49 19.19 -20.36
N PHE A 38 14.24 19.70 -19.38
CA PHE A 38 14.48 18.97 -18.13
C PHE A 38 13.18 18.63 -17.39
N TYR A 39 12.25 19.58 -17.28
CA TYR A 39 10.94 19.33 -16.71
C TYR A 39 10.12 18.30 -17.53
N LEU A 40 10.18 18.39 -18.86
CA LEU A 40 9.51 17.41 -19.74
C LEU A 40 10.07 15.99 -19.53
N GLY A 41 11.39 15.84 -19.49
CA GLY A 41 12.03 14.54 -19.22
C GLY A 41 11.62 13.95 -17.85
N SER A 42 11.63 14.79 -16.81
CA SER A 42 11.20 14.40 -15.48
C SER A 42 9.69 14.06 -15.45
N LEU A 43 8.87 14.81 -16.19
CA LEU A 43 7.43 14.59 -16.30
C LEU A 43 7.10 13.23 -16.94
N VAL A 44 7.83 12.86 -17.99
CA VAL A 44 7.67 11.53 -18.62
C VAL A 44 7.91 10.42 -17.58
N LEU A 45 8.97 10.53 -16.77
CA LEU A 45 9.25 9.56 -15.72
C LEU A 45 8.14 9.51 -14.65
N LEU A 46 7.61 10.67 -14.26
CA LEU A 46 6.50 10.75 -13.30
C LEU A 46 5.21 10.16 -13.86
N PHE A 47 4.96 10.22 -15.18
CA PHE A 47 3.83 9.51 -15.80
C PHE A 47 4.03 8.00 -15.83
N LEU A 48 5.28 7.54 -15.98
CA LEU A 48 5.62 6.13 -15.92
C LEU A 48 5.53 5.58 -14.49
N ASP A 49 5.80 6.41 -13.50
CA ASP A 49 5.64 6.06 -12.09
C ASP A 49 4.16 6.08 -11.70
N ARG A 50 3.59 4.90 -11.51
CA ARG A 50 2.17 4.76 -11.16
C ARG A 50 1.78 5.52 -9.90
N LYS A 51 2.66 5.58 -8.90
CA LYS A 51 2.42 6.23 -7.61
C LYS A 51 2.47 7.77 -7.70
N LYS A 52 3.14 8.32 -8.72
CA LYS A 52 3.37 9.76 -8.90
C LYS A 52 2.56 10.39 -10.04
N ARG A 53 1.58 9.69 -10.60
CA ARG A 53 0.76 10.20 -11.72
C ARG A 53 -0.01 11.48 -11.40
N ILE A 54 -0.48 11.66 -10.15
CA ILE A 54 -1.17 12.90 -9.76
C ILE A 54 -0.20 14.08 -9.88
N GLN A 55 1.02 13.91 -9.39
CA GLN A 55 2.07 14.92 -9.49
C GLN A 55 2.39 15.22 -10.96
N ALA A 56 2.46 14.20 -11.81
CA ALA A 56 2.66 14.36 -13.24
C ALA A 56 1.54 15.20 -13.89
N ILE A 57 0.28 14.94 -13.57
CA ILE A 57 -0.86 15.71 -14.10
C ILE A 57 -0.78 17.17 -13.67
N ILE A 58 -0.51 17.44 -12.38
CA ILE A 58 -0.41 18.81 -11.86
C ILE A 58 0.77 19.55 -12.53
N LEU A 59 1.93 18.88 -12.66
CA LEU A 59 3.08 19.45 -13.35
C LEU A 59 2.84 19.69 -14.83
N SER A 60 2.04 18.85 -15.50
CA SER A 60 1.71 19.03 -16.92
C SER A 60 1.04 20.39 -17.17
N VAL A 61 0.14 20.80 -16.27
CA VAL A 61 -0.50 22.11 -16.35
C VAL A 61 0.56 23.23 -16.28
N GLY A 62 1.52 23.12 -15.35
CA GLY A 62 2.61 24.09 -15.24
C GLY A 62 3.50 24.12 -16.48
N VAL A 63 3.85 22.97 -17.05
CA VAL A 63 4.65 22.86 -18.26
C VAL A 63 3.93 23.43 -19.48
N VAL A 64 2.63 23.18 -19.64
CA VAL A 64 1.83 23.76 -20.71
C VAL A 64 1.83 25.30 -20.64
N VAL A 65 1.66 25.86 -19.44
CA VAL A 65 1.73 27.32 -19.24
C VAL A 65 3.11 27.86 -19.60
N LEU A 66 4.18 27.15 -19.25
CA LEU A 66 5.56 27.50 -19.61
C LEU A 66 5.78 27.49 -21.14
N ILE A 67 5.29 26.46 -21.81
CA ILE A 67 5.40 26.32 -23.27
C ILE A 67 4.64 27.47 -23.98
N VAL A 68 3.40 27.78 -23.56
CA VAL A 68 2.62 28.88 -24.11
C VAL A 68 3.33 30.21 -23.92
N TYR A 69 3.92 30.45 -22.74
CA TYR A 69 4.70 31.64 -22.46
C TYR A 69 5.95 31.70 -23.36
N MET A 70 6.64 30.58 -23.57
CA MET A 70 7.82 30.50 -24.43
C MET A 70 7.47 30.82 -25.89
N ILE A 71 6.42 30.22 -26.44
CA ILE A 71 5.99 30.44 -27.84
C ILE A 71 5.64 31.93 -28.10
N ARG A 72 5.08 32.60 -27.10
CA ARG A 72 4.74 34.04 -27.22
C ARG A 72 5.94 34.97 -27.20
N ASN A 73 7.01 34.60 -26.51
CA ASN A 73 8.11 35.51 -26.18
C ASN A 73 9.47 35.15 -26.83
N PHE A 74 9.58 33.95 -27.41
CA PHE A 74 10.86 33.47 -27.97
C PHE A 74 10.69 32.82 -29.34
N ALA A 75 11.66 33.05 -30.23
CA ALA A 75 11.70 32.36 -31.53
C ALA A 75 12.04 30.87 -31.38
N VAL A 76 11.37 30.03 -32.16
CA VAL A 76 11.39 28.56 -32.00
C VAL A 76 12.66 27.87 -32.58
N GLY A 77 13.55 28.54 -33.27
CA GLY A 77 14.68 27.98 -34.01
C GLY A 77 15.52 26.89 -33.27
N TRP A 78 16.79 27.17 -33.02
CA TRP A 78 17.74 26.26 -32.33
C TRP A 78 17.33 25.80 -30.93
N ASN A 79 16.28 26.37 -30.37
CA ASN A 79 15.73 26.03 -29.07
C ASN A 79 15.31 24.54 -28.95
N LEU A 80 14.95 23.87 -30.06
CA LEU A 80 14.58 22.44 -30.07
C LEU A 80 15.71 21.52 -29.62
N VAL A 81 16.95 21.83 -29.97
CA VAL A 81 18.13 21.03 -29.56
C VAL A 81 18.30 21.08 -28.04
N TYR A 82 18.13 22.24 -27.44
CA TYR A 82 18.28 22.43 -26.00
C TYR A 82 17.11 21.82 -25.22
N ILE A 83 15.90 21.82 -25.78
CA ILE A 83 14.78 21.06 -25.22
C ILE A 83 15.11 19.56 -25.22
N ALA A 84 15.60 19.03 -26.33
CA ALA A 84 15.97 17.62 -26.44
C ALA A 84 17.09 17.24 -25.46
N LEU A 85 18.14 18.05 -25.36
CA LEU A 85 19.22 17.84 -24.40
C LEU A 85 18.71 17.89 -22.95
N GLY A 86 17.90 18.88 -22.60
CA GLY A 86 17.28 18.99 -21.29
C GLY A 86 16.41 17.77 -20.97
N THR A 87 15.61 17.33 -21.94
CA THR A 87 14.76 16.12 -21.78
C THR A 87 15.58 14.89 -21.52
N LEU A 88 16.66 14.67 -22.28
CA LEU A 88 17.57 13.53 -22.07
C LEU A 88 18.24 13.58 -20.69
N ILE A 89 18.69 14.75 -20.25
CA ILE A 89 19.29 14.91 -18.93
C ILE A 89 18.25 14.72 -17.83
N GLY A 90 17.04 15.22 -17.99
CA GLY A 90 15.93 15.01 -17.05
C GLY A 90 15.57 13.52 -16.91
N LEU A 91 15.48 12.80 -18.03
CA LEU A 91 15.31 11.34 -18.06
C LEU A 91 16.47 10.62 -17.38
N TYR A 92 17.71 10.97 -17.72
CA TYR A 92 18.89 10.32 -17.16
C TYR A 92 19.01 10.50 -15.63
N LEU A 93 18.90 11.72 -15.15
CA LEU A 93 19.01 12.02 -13.72
C LEU A 93 17.85 11.46 -12.92
N GLY A 94 16.63 11.48 -13.49
CA GLY A 94 15.43 10.94 -12.84
C GLY A 94 15.39 9.41 -12.81
N SER A 95 15.98 8.72 -13.78
CA SER A 95 16.01 7.25 -13.87
C SER A 95 17.19 6.58 -13.14
N LYS A 96 18.08 7.37 -12.55
CA LYS A 96 19.32 6.86 -11.93
C LYS A 96 19.10 5.80 -10.84
N ASP A 97 17.93 5.77 -10.19
CA ASP A 97 17.61 4.78 -9.14
C ASP A 97 17.16 3.44 -9.71
N VAL A 98 16.50 3.46 -10.87
CA VAL A 98 15.89 2.27 -11.46
C VAL A 98 16.87 1.52 -12.37
N GLY A 99 17.87 2.23 -12.90
CA GLY A 99 18.76 1.70 -13.94
C GLY A 99 18.03 1.46 -15.28
N TRP A 100 18.70 1.74 -16.38
CA TRP A 100 18.11 1.65 -17.73
C TRP A 100 17.55 0.26 -18.08
N LYS A 101 18.08 -0.81 -17.47
CA LYS A 101 17.66 -2.19 -17.72
C LYS A 101 16.30 -2.53 -17.11
N ASN A 102 15.85 -1.76 -16.11
CA ASN A 102 14.64 -2.06 -15.32
C ASN A 102 13.49 -1.07 -15.56
N ILE A 103 13.59 -0.21 -16.59
CA ILE A 103 12.52 0.76 -16.91
C ILE A 103 11.18 0.10 -17.25
N ASN A 104 11.21 -1.14 -17.75
CA ASN A 104 9.99 -1.91 -18.04
C ASN A 104 9.37 -2.59 -16.81
N THR A 105 10.07 -2.66 -15.69
CA THR A 105 9.51 -3.14 -14.44
C THR A 105 9.02 -1.93 -13.67
N LYS A 106 7.86 -2.01 -13.00
CA LYS A 106 7.19 -0.97 -12.19
C LYS A 106 8.21 -0.13 -11.37
N GLY A 107 8.95 0.74 -12.04
CA GLY A 107 10.01 1.54 -11.44
C GLY A 107 9.42 2.71 -10.67
N GLU A 108 9.77 2.85 -9.42
CA GLU A 108 9.49 4.04 -8.62
C GLU A 108 10.56 5.09 -8.93
N PHE A 109 10.20 6.09 -9.71
CA PHE A 109 11.11 7.19 -10.07
C PHE A 109 11.17 8.27 -8.99
N ARG A 110 11.47 7.87 -7.75
CA ARG A 110 11.55 8.79 -6.59
C ARG A 110 12.50 9.96 -6.82
N LYS A 111 13.62 9.72 -7.52
CA LYS A 111 14.57 10.79 -7.87
C LYS A 111 14.00 11.80 -8.85
N ALA A 112 13.13 11.39 -9.77
CA ALA A 112 12.49 12.34 -10.68
C ALA A 112 11.66 13.37 -9.91
N ALA A 113 10.81 12.91 -8.97
CA ALA A 113 10.00 13.78 -8.12
C ALA A 113 10.88 14.68 -7.23
N SER A 114 11.90 14.11 -6.57
CA SER A 114 12.85 14.87 -5.74
C SER A 114 13.64 15.90 -6.54
N ASN A 115 14.10 15.59 -7.75
CA ASN A 115 14.84 16.51 -8.60
C ASN A 115 13.94 17.67 -9.05
N VAL A 116 12.69 17.39 -9.45
CA VAL A 116 11.72 18.42 -9.82
C VAL A 116 11.45 19.35 -8.63
N SER A 117 11.23 18.78 -7.43
CA SER A 117 11.03 19.57 -6.21
C SER A 117 12.21 20.47 -5.88
N LYS A 118 13.40 19.88 -5.74
CA LYS A 118 14.64 20.61 -5.41
C LYS A 118 14.93 21.72 -6.41
N PHE A 119 14.76 21.38 -7.68
CA PHE A 119 15.06 22.33 -8.76
C PHE A 119 14.09 23.51 -8.75
N SER A 120 12.80 23.26 -8.57
CA SER A 120 11.76 24.30 -8.48
C SER A 120 11.97 25.21 -7.26
N VAL A 121 12.35 24.64 -6.12
CA VAL A 121 12.68 25.40 -4.90
C VAL A 121 13.91 26.28 -5.10
N ILE A 122 15.02 25.68 -5.59
CA ILE A 122 16.26 26.44 -5.85
C ILE A 122 16.02 27.58 -6.82
N TYR A 123 15.26 27.33 -7.89
CA TYR A 123 14.93 28.34 -8.88
C TYR A 123 14.07 29.48 -8.31
N SER A 124 13.10 29.16 -7.46
CA SER A 124 12.24 30.15 -6.80
C SER A 124 13.03 31.03 -5.83
N VAL A 125 13.91 30.42 -5.03
CA VAL A 125 14.81 31.15 -4.11
C VAL A 125 15.81 32.01 -4.86
N ALA A 126 16.45 31.46 -5.91
CA ALA A 126 17.38 32.24 -6.74
C ALA A 126 16.70 33.44 -7.38
N SER A 127 15.46 33.28 -7.90
CA SER A 127 14.69 34.39 -8.45
C SER A 127 14.41 35.49 -7.43
N LEU A 128 14.08 35.12 -6.19
CA LEU A 128 13.90 36.07 -5.08
C LEU A 128 15.20 36.85 -4.80
N VAL A 129 16.31 36.14 -4.66
CA VAL A 129 17.62 36.76 -4.38
C VAL A 129 17.99 37.72 -5.50
N ILE A 130 17.85 37.32 -6.77
CA ILE A 130 18.17 38.15 -7.92
C ILE A 130 17.34 39.43 -7.96
N ILE A 131 16.03 39.35 -7.69
CA ILE A 131 15.14 40.53 -7.67
C ILE A 131 15.66 41.53 -6.63
N TYR A 132 15.83 41.10 -5.40
CA TYR A 132 16.11 42.01 -4.27
C TYR A 132 17.58 42.36 -4.08
N SER A 133 18.51 41.70 -4.79
CA SER A 133 19.89 42.11 -4.91
C SER A 133 20.13 43.14 -6.01
N SER A 134 19.10 43.43 -6.85
CA SER A 134 19.26 44.36 -7.96
C SER A 134 19.06 45.82 -7.51
N PRO A 135 19.94 46.75 -7.93
CA PRO A 135 19.79 48.16 -7.56
C PRO A 135 18.49 48.73 -8.12
N GLY A 136 17.82 49.59 -7.33
CA GLY A 136 16.59 50.26 -7.73
C GLY A 136 15.29 49.47 -7.52
N VAL A 137 15.34 48.29 -6.92
CA VAL A 137 14.12 47.54 -6.56
C VAL A 137 13.63 47.98 -5.19
N ASP A 138 12.35 48.30 -5.09
CA ASP A 138 11.70 48.63 -3.82
C ASP A 138 11.56 47.37 -2.96
N ASN A 139 12.13 47.43 -1.76
CA ASN A 139 12.09 46.32 -0.79
C ASN A 139 10.74 46.20 -0.07
N SER A 140 9.78 47.07 -0.32
CA SER A 140 8.48 47.05 0.36
C SER A 140 7.72 45.71 0.20
N SER A 141 7.92 45.01 -0.93
CA SER A 141 7.27 43.74 -1.21
C SER A 141 8.12 42.51 -0.83
N PHE A 142 9.33 42.68 -0.29
CA PHE A 142 10.26 41.56 0.03
C PHE A 142 9.62 40.52 0.95
N ILE A 143 8.98 40.99 2.03
CA ILE A 143 8.35 40.08 3.02
C ILE A 143 7.25 39.26 2.34
N ARG A 144 6.39 39.92 1.57
CA ARG A 144 5.30 39.25 0.83
C ARG A 144 5.84 38.19 -0.13
N ASP A 145 6.79 38.54 -0.95
CA ASP A 145 7.37 37.66 -1.97
C ASP A 145 8.15 36.51 -1.34
N SER A 146 8.83 36.75 -0.22
CA SER A 146 9.50 35.72 0.58
C SER A 146 8.50 34.71 1.15
N LEU A 147 7.36 35.19 1.68
CA LEU A 147 6.30 34.32 2.19
C LEU A 147 5.69 33.46 1.07
N VAL A 148 5.50 34.04 -0.13
CA VAL A 148 5.01 33.30 -1.30
C VAL A 148 5.99 32.20 -1.70
N VAL A 149 7.30 32.47 -1.75
CA VAL A 149 8.33 31.48 -2.07
C VAL A 149 8.37 30.37 -1.03
N LEU A 150 8.32 30.72 0.25
CA LEU A 150 8.29 29.74 1.34
C LEU A 150 7.06 28.84 1.28
N ALA A 151 5.89 29.45 1.11
CA ALA A 151 4.63 28.71 0.99
C ALA A 151 4.67 27.77 -0.24
N PHE A 152 5.08 28.31 -1.41
CA PHE A 152 5.23 27.51 -2.62
C PHE A 152 6.19 26.33 -2.41
N SER A 153 7.38 26.59 -1.85
CA SER A 153 8.40 25.58 -1.61
C SER A 153 7.89 24.48 -0.69
N PHE A 154 7.19 24.86 0.37
CA PHE A 154 6.62 23.92 1.33
C PHE A 154 5.53 23.06 0.69
N PHE A 155 4.50 23.68 0.09
CA PHE A 155 3.40 22.93 -0.52
C PHE A 155 3.85 22.11 -1.72
N PHE A 156 4.80 22.62 -2.52
CA PHE A 156 5.31 21.89 -3.67
C PHE A 156 6.14 20.69 -3.26
N SER A 157 6.96 20.80 -2.20
CA SER A 157 7.68 19.66 -1.64
C SER A 157 6.72 18.59 -1.09
N LEU A 158 5.71 19.01 -0.32
CA LEU A 158 4.68 18.09 0.16
C LEU A 158 3.96 17.37 -0.98
N LEU A 159 3.62 18.11 -2.05
CA LEU A 159 2.96 17.54 -3.22
C LEU A 159 3.83 16.49 -3.91
N MET A 160 5.12 16.76 -4.09
CA MET A 160 6.06 15.83 -4.74
C MET A 160 6.35 14.59 -3.90
N ASP A 161 6.35 14.72 -2.57
CA ASP A 161 6.55 13.61 -1.65
C ASP A 161 5.26 12.84 -1.36
N TYR A 162 4.11 13.39 -1.75
CA TYR A 162 2.83 12.75 -1.51
C TYR A 162 2.73 11.41 -2.25
N GLU A 163 2.36 10.37 -1.53
CA GLU A 163 2.05 9.05 -2.07
C GLU A 163 0.65 8.64 -1.64
N LEU A 164 -0.12 8.13 -2.58
CA LEU A 164 -1.41 7.53 -2.28
C LEU A 164 -1.15 6.23 -1.53
N LYS A 165 -1.31 6.26 -0.21
CA LYS A 165 -1.26 5.06 0.62
C LYS A 165 -2.65 4.44 0.65
N GLY A 166 -2.71 3.16 0.33
CA GLY A 166 -3.88 2.35 0.59
C GLY A 166 -3.99 1.98 2.06
N PRO A 167 -5.12 1.38 2.46
CA PRO A 167 -5.35 1.01 3.84
C PRO A 167 -4.37 -0.07 4.32
N LYS A 168 -4.06 -0.01 5.60
CA LYS A 168 -3.35 -1.08 6.31
C LYS A 168 -4.38 -2.05 6.86
N ILE A 169 -4.31 -3.29 6.42
CA ILE A 169 -5.24 -4.35 6.79
C ILE A 169 -4.54 -5.32 7.71
N VAL A 170 -5.14 -5.58 8.87
CA VAL A 170 -4.60 -6.52 9.86
C VAL A 170 -5.58 -7.66 10.10
N ILE A 171 -5.08 -8.88 10.00
CA ILE A 171 -5.85 -10.10 10.21
C ILE A 171 -5.67 -10.56 11.66
N LEU A 172 -6.77 -10.79 12.34
CA LEU A 172 -6.84 -11.26 13.72
C LEU A 172 -7.59 -12.58 13.81
N GLY A 173 -7.16 -13.44 14.72
CA GLY A 173 -7.84 -14.69 14.96
C GLY A 173 -7.17 -15.50 16.08
N PRO A 174 -7.88 -16.43 16.72
CA PRO A 174 -7.31 -17.31 17.71
C PRO A 174 -6.25 -18.25 17.08
N GLU A 175 -5.53 -18.93 17.92
CA GLU A 175 -4.56 -19.93 17.46
C GLU A 175 -5.25 -21.01 16.62
N LYS A 176 -4.59 -21.47 15.55
CA LYS A 176 -5.09 -22.50 14.61
C LYS A 176 -6.37 -22.14 13.85
N SER A 177 -6.82 -20.89 13.90
CA SER A 177 -8.00 -20.46 13.15
C SER A 177 -7.77 -20.31 11.64
N GLY A 178 -6.60 -20.60 11.12
CA GLY A 178 -6.30 -20.49 9.69
C GLY A 178 -5.88 -19.10 9.22
N LYS A 179 -5.54 -18.14 10.12
CA LYS A 179 -5.08 -16.78 9.75
C LYS A 179 -4.01 -16.78 8.65
N THR A 180 -2.96 -17.55 8.88
CA THR A 180 -1.80 -17.63 7.98
C THR A 180 -2.17 -18.20 6.61
N LEU A 181 -3.01 -19.26 6.62
CA LEU A 181 -3.54 -19.83 5.38
C LEU A 181 -4.51 -18.86 4.68
N PHE A 182 -5.33 -18.14 5.44
CA PHE A 182 -6.18 -17.11 4.85
C PHE A 182 -5.36 -16.04 4.13
N LEU A 183 -4.29 -15.54 4.75
CA LEU A 183 -3.38 -14.59 4.10
C LEU A 183 -2.74 -15.18 2.83
N ALA A 184 -2.31 -16.45 2.87
CA ALA A 184 -1.75 -17.14 1.70
C ALA A 184 -2.76 -17.26 0.56
N GLY A 185 -4.03 -17.54 0.86
CA GLY A 185 -5.12 -17.57 -0.12
C GLY A 185 -5.40 -16.20 -0.74
N CYS A 186 -5.39 -15.13 0.07
CA CYS A 186 -5.49 -13.76 -0.42
C CYS A 186 -4.30 -13.40 -1.33
N TYR A 187 -3.08 -13.73 -0.91
CA TYR A 187 -1.87 -13.52 -1.71
C TYR A 187 -1.94 -14.25 -3.05
N LYS A 188 -2.31 -15.54 -3.03
CA LYS A 188 -2.54 -16.31 -4.26
C LYS A 188 -3.51 -15.60 -5.19
N ARG A 189 -4.65 -15.14 -4.67
CA ARG A 189 -5.65 -14.44 -5.49
C ARG A 189 -5.13 -13.15 -6.09
N VAL A 190 -4.33 -12.38 -5.36
CA VAL A 190 -3.67 -11.17 -5.88
C VAL A 190 -2.70 -11.53 -7.01
N VAL A 191 -1.90 -12.58 -6.84
CA VAL A 191 -0.97 -13.05 -7.89
C VAL A 191 -1.72 -13.48 -9.16
N ASP A 192 -2.87 -14.16 -9.01
CA ASP A 192 -3.69 -14.62 -10.14
C ASP A 192 -4.31 -13.46 -10.94
N VAL A 193 -4.61 -12.33 -10.29
CA VAL A 193 -5.29 -11.17 -10.90
C VAL A 193 -4.30 -10.08 -11.34
N THR A 194 -3.24 -9.86 -10.55
CA THR A 194 -2.21 -8.87 -10.83
C THR A 194 -0.96 -9.59 -11.33
N GLU A 195 -0.44 -9.20 -12.49
CA GLU A 195 0.76 -9.81 -13.04
C GLU A 195 2.00 -9.68 -12.14
N ILE A 196 1.96 -8.78 -11.12
CA ILE A 196 3.12 -8.53 -10.24
C ILE A 196 2.64 -8.18 -8.83
N PRO A 197 2.81 -9.07 -7.83
CA PRO A 197 2.72 -8.69 -6.43
C PRO A 197 3.90 -7.77 -6.10
N THR A 198 3.63 -6.67 -5.43
CA THR A 198 4.64 -5.65 -5.18
C THR A 198 5.63 -6.13 -4.11
N ASP A 199 5.38 -6.02 -2.87
CA ASP A 199 6.33 -6.41 -1.81
C ASP A 199 5.75 -7.57 -0.98
N ARG A 200 6.60 -8.50 -0.56
CA ARG A 200 6.20 -9.67 0.24
C ARG A 200 7.27 -10.05 1.23
N SER A 201 6.87 -10.50 2.42
CA SER A 201 7.81 -11.00 3.40
C SER A 201 8.41 -12.36 2.97
N ASN A 202 9.64 -12.61 3.37
CA ASN A 202 10.30 -13.91 3.11
C ASN A 202 9.51 -15.06 3.75
N ASP A 203 8.98 -14.86 4.95
CA ASP A 203 8.15 -15.86 5.63
C ASP A 203 6.92 -16.26 4.79
N LEU A 204 6.33 -15.30 4.02
CA LEU A 204 5.21 -15.61 3.12
C LEU A 204 5.66 -16.45 1.91
N ILE A 205 6.86 -16.20 1.39
CA ILE A 205 7.42 -17.01 0.29
C ILE A 205 7.64 -18.43 0.76
N ASP A 206 8.21 -18.61 1.95
CA ASP A 206 8.45 -19.91 2.54
C ASP A 206 7.13 -20.65 2.78
N LEU A 207 6.13 -19.96 3.34
CA LEU A 207 4.78 -20.48 3.52
C LEU A 207 4.15 -20.96 2.21
N MET A 208 4.23 -20.17 1.15
CA MET A 208 3.71 -20.56 -0.16
C MET A 208 4.45 -21.76 -0.72
N THR A 209 5.76 -21.83 -0.52
CA THR A 209 6.60 -22.98 -0.95
C THR A 209 6.23 -24.26 -0.20
N GLU A 210 5.95 -24.17 1.10
CA GLU A 210 5.44 -25.31 1.88
C GLU A 210 4.04 -25.72 1.38
N LEU A 211 3.16 -24.76 1.15
CA LEU A 211 1.78 -25.01 0.70
C LEU A 211 1.72 -25.70 -0.67
N TYR A 212 2.70 -25.49 -1.56
CA TYR A 212 2.84 -26.26 -2.80
C TYR A 212 3.09 -27.75 -2.57
N LYS A 213 3.66 -28.13 -1.43
CA LYS A 213 3.97 -29.53 -1.10
C LYS A 213 2.89 -30.19 -0.24
N GLY A 214 2.05 -29.40 0.43
CA GLY A 214 1.02 -29.86 1.35
C GLY A 214 0.69 -28.80 2.39
N TRP A 215 0.12 -29.21 3.53
CA TRP A 215 -0.09 -28.27 4.62
C TRP A 215 1.25 -27.83 5.21
N PRO A 216 1.42 -26.51 5.43
CA PRO A 216 2.64 -26.00 6.05
C PRO A 216 2.78 -26.52 7.49
N THR A 217 4.01 -26.67 7.90
CA THR A 217 4.35 -27.06 9.26
C THR A 217 3.97 -25.97 10.25
N ARG A 218 3.56 -26.37 11.47
CA ARG A 218 3.22 -25.39 12.52
C ARG A 218 4.41 -24.50 12.83
N THR A 219 4.19 -23.22 12.83
CA THR A 219 5.18 -22.22 13.23
C THR A 219 5.43 -22.30 14.73
N LYS A 220 6.68 -22.45 15.14
CA LYS A 220 7.10 -22.43 16.55
C LYS A 220 7.48 -21.00 16.99
N ASP A 221 7.87 -20.15 16.04
CA ASP A 221 8.35 -18.80 16.27
C ASP A 221 7.30 -17.77 15.85
N ILE A 222 7.39 -16.56 16.40
CA ILE A 222 6.54 -15.44 15.97
C ILE A 222 7.02 -14.99 14.60
N LYS A 223 6.23 -15.25 13.56
CA LYS A 223 6.49 -14.82 12.20
C LYS A 223 5.53 -13.71 11.81
N GLU A 224 6.00 -12.77 11.02
CA GLU A 224 5.20 -11.70 10.46
C GLU A 224 5.00 -11.95 8.97
N TYR A 225 3.79 -12.28 8.58
CA TYR A 225 3.42 -12.47 7.19
C TYR A 225 2.80 -11.18 6.65
N ARG A 226 3.36 -10.69 5.56
CA ARG A 226 2.91 -9.45 4.93
C ARG A 226 3.07 -9.52 3.44
N PHE A 227 2.13 -8.92 2.72
CA PHE A 227 2.31 -8.54 1.33
C PHE A 227 1.63 -7.22 1.02
N THR A 228 2.09 -6.56 -0.03
CA THR A 228 1.49 -5.36 -0.55
C THR A 228 0.97 -5.62 -1.95
N TYR A 229 -0.11 -4.95 -2.31
CA TYR A 229 -0.68 -4.99 -3.64
C TYR A 229 -1.24 -3.62 -4.02
N GLU A 230 -1.31 -3.36 -5.32
CA GLU A 230 -1.82 -2.09 -5.83
C GLU A 230 -3.27 -2.24 -6.28
N VAL A 231 -4.11 -1.30 -5.85
CA VAL A 231 -5.52 -1.18 -6.25
C VAL A 231 -5.72 0.10 -7.04
N GLY A 232 -6.49 0.00 -8.13
CA GLY A 232 -6.78 1.13 -9.01
C GLY A 232 -5.94 1.15 -10.28
N LYS A 233 -6.55 1.58 -11.39
CA LYS A 233 -5.89 1.62 -12.72
C LYS A 233 -5.19 2.95 -12.98
N LEU A 234 -5.86 4.06 -12.67
CA LEU A 234 -5.34 5.41 -12.96
C LEU A 234 -4.47 5.94 -11.82
N PHE A 235 -4.93 5.75 -10.59
CA PHE A 235 -4.26 6.22 -9.37
C PHE A 235 -4.12 5.05 -8.41
N PRO A 236 -3.15 4.16 -8.63
CA PRO A 236 -2.97 2.98 -7.79
C PRO A 236 -2.61 3.37 -6.37
N ARG A 237 -3.27 2.71 -5.42
CA ARG A 237 -2.97 2.81 -3.99
C ARG A 237 -2.30 1.52 -3.55
N GLU A 238 -1.29 1.66 -2.72
CA GLU A 238 -0.58 0.52 -2.17
C GLU A 238 -1.24 0.07 -0.87
N THR A 239 -1.94 -1.05 -0.93
CA THR A 239 -2.61 -1.67 0.22
C THR A 239 -1.70 -2.70 0.85
N VAL A 240 -1.60 -2.67 2.17
CA VAL A 240 -0.78 -3.60 2.95
C VAL A 240 -1.68 -4.57 3.69
N LEU A 241 -1.59 -5.86 3.35
CA LEU A 241 -2.24 -6.93 4.09
C LEU A 241 -1.21 -7.65 4.96
N SER A 242 -1.46 -7.72 6.25
CA SER A 242 -0.53 -8.32 7.20
C SER A 242 -1.23 -9.16 8.26
N THR A 243 -0.53 -10.18 8.74
CA THR A 243 -0.87 -10.91 9.95
C THR A 243 0.40 -11.26 10.71
N SER A 244 0.32 -11.24 12.02
CA SER A 244 1.35 -11.81 12.88
C SER A 244 0.87 -13.17 13.37
N ASP A 245 1.71 -14.19 13.21
CA ASP A 245 1.46 -15.47 13.84
C ASP A 245 1.88 -15.35 15.32
N TYR A 246 0.89 -15.23 16.17
CA TYR A 246 1.04 -15.09 17.61
C TYR A 246 0.23 -16.18 18.31
N PRO A 247 0.68 -16.67 19.47
CA PRO A 247 -0.12 -17.56 20.30
C PRO A 247 -1.50 -16.93 20.55
N GLY A 248 -2.58 -17.69 20.32
CA GLY A 248 -3.95 -17.18 20.40
C GLY A 248 -4.34 -16.58 21.77
N ILE A 249 -3.58 -16.96 22.81
CA ILE A 249 -3.70 -16.40 24.16
C ILE A 249 -3.48 -14.88 24.19
N TYR A 250 -2.72 -14.32 23.23
CA TYR A 250 -2.47 -12.88 23.16
C TYR A 250 -3.67 -12.07 22.69
N LEU A 251 -4.65 -12.70 22.02
CA LEU A 251 -5.86 -12.02 21.60
C LEU A 251 -6.61 -11.39 22.78
N LYS A 252 -6.59 -12.06 23.94
CA LYS A 252 -7.20 -11.55 25.19
C LYS A 252 -6.62 -10.20 25.64
N ASP A 253 -5.32 -10.04 25.43
CA ASP A 253 -4.56 -8.92 25.97
C ASP A 253 -4.43 -7.76 24.95
N ILE A 254 -4.70 -8.00 23.65
CA ILE A 254 -4.53 -6.98 22.62
C ILE A 254 -5.35 -5.74 22.92
N ALA A 255 -6.63 -5.90 23.32
CA ALA A 255 -7.49 -4.78 23.68
C ALA A 255 -6.89 -3.93 24.82
N GLN A 256 -6.31 -4.59 25.83
CA GLN A 256 -5.68 -3.92 26.96
C GLN A 256 -4.44 -3.10 26.55
N TYR A 257 -3.72 -3.54 25.53
CA TYR A 257 -2.51 -2.86 25.05
C TYR A 257 -2.76 -1.85 23.92
N ILE A 258 -3.99 -1.76 23.39
CA ILE A 258 -4.37 -0.72 22.44
C ILE A 258 -4.20 0.65 23.12
N GLY A 259 -3.48 1.56 22.48
CA GLY A 259 -3.20 2.88 23.06
C GLY A 259 -2.04 2.91 24.06
N ASN A 260 -1.43 1.77 24.39
CA ASN A 260 -0.24 1.73 25.24
C ASN A 260 0.93 2.48 24.56
N LYS A 261 1.41 3.54 25.21
CA LYS A 261 2.52 4.39 24.71
C LYS A 261 3.91 3.93 25.22
N GLU A 262 3.99 2.81 25.91
CA GLU A 262 5.28 2.28 26.37
C GLU A 262 6.26 2.12 25.20
N ASN A 263 7.53 2.45 25.46
CA ASN A 263 8.58 2.24 24.47
C ASN A 263 8.88 0.74 24.37
N ILE A 264 8.60 0.15 23.21
CA ILE A 264 8.78 -1.29 22.97
C ILE A 264 10.24 -1.72 23.23
N ASP A 265 11.21 -0.88 22.86
CA ASP A 265 12.62 -1.25 22.99
C ASP A 265 13.10 -1.34 24.43
N LYS A 266 12.37 -0.71 25.36
CA LYS A 266 12.64 -0.74 26.80
C LYS A 266 11.94 -1.88 27.55
N ILE A 267 11.08 -2.64 26.86
CA ILE A 267 10.36 -3.77 27.45
C ILE A 267 11.30 -4.97 27.45
N GLU A 268 11.73 -5.44 28.60
CA GLU A 268 12.62 -6.61 28.75
C GLU A 268 11.88 -7.92 28.52
N ASP A 269 10.62 -8.00 28.94
CA ASP A 269 9.78 -9.20 28.71
C ASP A 269 9.40 -9.34 27.23
N LEU A 270 9.96 -10.34 26.55
CA LEU A 270 9.71 -10.63 25.15
C LEU A 270 8.23 -10.88 24.84
N ALA A 271 7.51 -11.56 25.74
CA ALA A 271 6.08 -11.83 25.55
C ALA A 271 5.26 -10.53 25.62
N LYS A 272 5.54 -9.67 26.59
CA LYS A 272 4.92 -8.33 26.71
C LYS A 272 5.27 -7.45 25.50
N ARG A 273 6.52 -7.44 25.09
CA ARG A 273 7.00 -6.71 23.89
C ARG A 273 6.23 -7.11 22.63
N SER A 274 6.06 -8.42 22.41
CA SER A 274 5.31 -8.96 21.28
C SER A 274 3.84 -8.57 21.32
N ARG A 275 3.19 -8.64 22.47
CA ARG A 275 1.79 -8.21 22.66
C ARG A 275 1.59 -6.73 22.35
N VAL A 276 2.46 -5.87 22.88
CA VAL A 276 2.43 -4.41 22.61
C VAL A 276 2.68 -4.13 21.14
N LYS A 277 3.59 -4.86 20.47
CA LYS A 277 3.83 -4.73 19.03
C LYS A 277 2.56 -5.05 18.22
N VAL A 278 1.91 -6.17 18.50
CA VAL A 278 0.66 -6.57 17.83
C VAL A 278 -0.45 -5.55 18.11
N ALA A 279 -0.63 -5.12 19.35
CA ALA A 279 -1.62 -4.11 19.70
C ALA A 279 -1.41 -2.79 18.94
N ARG A 280 -0.15 -2.36 18.73
CA ARG A 280 0.16 -1.19 17.90
C ARG A 280 -0.13 -1.39 16.42
N GLN A 281 0.11 -2.59 15.89
CA GLN A 281 -0.29 -2.90 14.52
C GLN A 281 -1.80 -2.80 14.36
N VAL A 282 -2.58 -3.34 15.30
CA VAL A 282 -4.04 -3.26 15.34
C VAL A 282 -4.51 -1.81 15.48
N ALA A 283 -3.92 -1.04 16.40
CA ALA A 283 -4.24 0.38 16.57
C ALA A 283 -3.90 1.21 15.33
N GLY A 284 -2.87 0.82 14.57
CA GLY A 284 -2.45 1.47 13.33
C GLY A 284 -3.18 0.97 12.08
N ALA A 285 -4.03 -0.07 12.18
CA ALA A 285 -4.77 -0.62 11.04
C ALA A 285 -5.92 0.30 10.63
N ASP A 286 -6.23 0.33 9.34
CA ASP A 286 -7.41 1.02 8.79
C ASP A 286 -8.58 0.06 8.65
N ILE A 287 -8.27 -1.22 8.41
CA ILE A 287 -9.26 -2.32 8.28
C ILE A 287 -8.80 -3.49 9.14
N LEU A 288 -9.74 -4.10 9.86
CA LEU A 288 -9.51 -5.35 10.58
C LEU A 288 -10.26 -6.51 9.92
N ILE A 289 -9.61 -7.66 9.85
CA ILE A 289 -10.24 -8.92 9.43
C ILE A 289 -10.24 -9.88 10.61
N PHE A 290 -11.43 -10.25 11.06
CA PHE A 290 -11.62 -11.20 12.14
C PHE A 290 -11.87 -12.61 11.59
N ILE A 291 -11.01 -13.55 11.96
CA ILE A 291 -11.13 -14.94 11.52
C ILE A 291 -11.93 -15.75 12.52
N ILE A 292 -13.01 -16.37 12.06
CA ILE A 292 -13.82 -17.34 12.79
C ILE A 292 -13.54 -18.73 12.21
N ASP A 293 -13.21 -19.67 13.08
CA ASP A 293 -12.90 -21.05 12.71
C ASP A 293 -14.15 -21.94 12.83
N THR A 294 -14.65 -22.43 11.71
CA THR A 294 -15.82 -23.32 11.66
C THR A 294 -15.65 -24.62 12.44
N GLU A 295 -14.43 -25.15 12.53
CA GLU A 295 -14.13 -26.39 13.29
C GLU A 295 -14.53 -26.28 14.77
N ARG A 296 -14.69 -25.04 15.27
CA ARG A 296 -15.09 -24.78 16.67
C ARG A 296 -16.59 -24.63 16.84
N TYR A 297 -17.36 -24.60 15.75
CA TYR A 297 -18.82 -24.52 15.84
C TYR A 297 -19.39 -25.78 16.49
N PRO A 298 -20.36 -25.70 17.43
CA PRO A 298 -21.03 -24.48 17.92
C PRO A 298 -20.40 -23.84 19.18
N ARG A 299 -19.16 -24.15 19.53
CA ARG A 299 -18.47 -23.62 20.73
C ARG A 299 -17.94 -22.20 20.48
N PHE A 300 -18.83 -21.23 20.51
CA PHE A 300 -18.53 -19.83 20.20
C PHE A 300 -17.51 -19.19 21.14
N GLU A 301 -17.43 -19.63 22.39
CA GLU A 301 -16.46 -19.19 23.39
C GLU A 301 -15.00 -19.47 23.00
N GLU A 302 -14.78 -20.50 22.18
CA GLU A 302 -13.44 -20.85 21.69
C GLU A 302 -13.03 -20.02 20.45
N MET A 303 -13.97 -19.29 19.84
CA MET A 303 -13.74 -18.52 18.60
C MET A 303 -13.14 -17.14 18.84
N GLY A 304 -13.09 -16.66 20.09
CA GLY A 304 -12.51 -15.37 20.47
C GLY A 304 -13.34 -14.15 20.06
N ILE A 305 -14.63 -14.31 19.80
CA ILE A 305 -15.51 -13.23 19.28
C ILE A 305 -15.70 -12.12 20.32
N ASP A 306 -15.75 -12.47 21.59
CA ASP A 306 -15.79 -11.52 22.71
C ASP A 306 -14.55 -10.59 22.73
N HIS A 307 -13.39 -11.13 22.33
CA HIS A 307 -12.15 -10.36 22.23
C HIS A 307 -12.18 -9.41 21.03
N TYR A 308 -12.81 -9.81 19.92
CA TYR A 308 -12.99 -8.94 18.76
C TYR A 308 -13.85 -7.72 19.11
N LEU A 309 -14.96 -7.94 19.82
CA LEU A 309 -15.81 -6.85 20.30
C LEU A 309 -15.07 -5.90 21.23
N LYS A 310 -14.27 -6.43 22.16
CA LYS A 310 -13.42 -5.60 23.05
C LYS A 310 -12.44 -4.76 22.23
N ILE A 311 -11.77 -5.32 21.23
CA ILE A 311 -10.84 -4.60 20.37
C ILE A 311 -11.56 -3.45 19.63
N VAL A 312 -12.71 -3.73 19.02
CA VAL A 312 -13.50 -2.71 18.31
C VAL A 312 -13.96 -1.62 19.26
N THR A 313 -14.41 -1.97 20.46
CA THR A 313 -14.86 -1.03 21.49
C THR A 313 -13.71 -0.12 21.95
N GLU A 314 -12.54 -0.68 22.22
CA GLU A 314 -11.34 0.10 22.62
C GLU A 314 -10.89 1.05 21.51
N LEU A 315 -10.90 0.60 20.26
CA LEU A 315 -10.53 1.46 19.12
C LEU A 315 -11.52 2.61 18.96
N ARG A 316 -12.83 2.34 19.05
CA ARG A 316 -13.88 3.37 19.01
C ARG A 316 -13.79 4.33 20.21
N GLY A 317 -13.49 3.82 21.40
CA GLY A 317 -13.26 4.64 22.61
C GLY A 317 -12.08 5.60 22.44
N ASN A 318 -11.07 5.22 21.67
CA ASN A 318 -9.94 6.07 21.29
C ASN A 318 -10.22 6.99 20.07
N GLY A 319 -11.48 7.13 19.67
CA GLY A 319 -11.91 8.00 18.57
C GLY A 319 -11.62 7.47 17.17
N LYS A 320 -11.27 6.18 17.04
CA LYS A 320 -10.98 5.54 15.74
C LYS A 320 -12.20 4.76 15.25
N ASN A 321 -12.85 5.27 14.19
CA ASN A 321 -13.85 4.47 13.48
C ASN A 321 -13.12 3.52 12.53
N ILE A 322 -13.12 2.22 12.87
CA ILE A 322 -12.41 1.19 12.11
C ILE A 322 -13.40 0.32 11.36
N GLU A 323 -13.12 0.12 10.08
CA GLU A 323 -13.84 -0.83 9.25
C GLU A 323 -13.39 -2.26 9.57
N HIS A 324 -14.32 -3.21 9.60
CA HIS A 324 -13.96 -4.59 9.85
C HIS A 324 -14.75 -5.60 9.01
N TYR A 325 -14.15 -6.75 8.78
CA TYR A 325 -14.69 -7.88 8.05
C TYR A 325 -14.62 -9.12 8.91
N VAL A 326 -15.62 -9.99 8.79
CA VAL A 326 -15.64 -11.31 9.41
C VAL A 326 -15.44 -12.36 8.34
N VAL A 327 -14.41 -13.16 8.49
CA VAL A 327 -14.09 -14.26 7.58
C VAL A 327 -14.21 -15.58 8.32
N VAL A 328 -15.00 -16.49 7.75
CA VAL A 328 -15.23 -17.82 8.30
C VAL A 328 -14.40 -18.82 7.52
N THR A 329 -13.36 -19.31 8.16
CA THR A 329 -12.45 -20.32 7.57
C THR A 329 -12.97 -21.73 7.77
N LYS A 330 -12.49 -22.68 6.95
CA LYS A 330 -12.89 -24.10 6.97
C LYS A 330 -14.40 -24.26 6.79
N SER A 331 -15.04 -23.34 6.05
CA SER A 331 -16.48 -23.37 5.81
C SER A 331 -16.93 -24.58 4.96
N ASP A 332 -15.98 -25.31 4.40
CA ASP A 332 -16.21 -26.62 3.74
C ASP A 332 -16.82 -27.68 4.68
N LEU A 333 -16.75 -27.50 5.99
CA LEU A 333 -17.44 -28.35 6.94
C LEU A 333 -18.98 -28.31 6.81
N PHE A 334 -19.52 -27.25 6.20
CA PHE A 334 -20.96 -27.10 5.93
C PHE A 334 -21.41 -27.51 4.51
N LYS A 335 -20.51 -28.09 3.69
CA LYS A 335 -20.84 -28.49 2.32
C LYS A 335 -21.98 -29.49 2.23
N GLU A 336 -22.03 -30.45 3.13
CA GLU A 336 -23.08 -31.47 3.15
C GLU A 336 -24.45 -30.88 3.48
N GLU A 337 -24.51 -29.80 4.27
CA GLU A 337 -25.74 -29.13 4.63
C GLU A 337 -26.20 -28.15 3.54
N TYR A 338 -25.30 -27.70 2.65
CA TYR A 338 -25.57 -26.83 1.51
C TYR A 338 -24.88 -27.32 0.24
N PRO A 339 -25.39 -28.37 -0.42
CA PRO A 339 -24.72 -29.02 -1.55
C PRO A 339 -24.48 -28.13 -2.78
N ASN A 340 -25.28 -27.07 -2.97
CA ASN A 340 -25.18 -26.17 -4.11
C ASN A 340 -24.19 -25.01 -3.90
N TYR A 341 -23.26 -25.12 -2.92
CA TYR A 341 -22.36 -24.05 -2.54
C TYR A 341 -21.46 -23.52 -3.70
N GLU A 342 -21.08 -24.37 -4.67
CA GLU A 342 -20.26 -23.96 -5.81
C GLU A 342 -21.02 -23.07 -6.80
N GLY A 343 -22.33 -23.37 -7.01
CA GLY A 343 -23.17 -22.62 -7.94
C GLY A 343 -23.81 -21.38 -7.32
N ASP A 344 -23.93 -21.32 -5.98
CA ASP A 344 -24.61 -20.27 -5.26
C ASP A 344 -23.81 -19.79 -4.03
N TYR A 345 -22.79 -18.97 -4.29
CA TYR A 345 -21.96 -18.41 -3.23
C TYR A 345 -22.75 -17.54 -2.24
N GLU A 346 -23.67 -16.69 -2.73
CA GLU A 346 -24.44 -15.78 -1.87
C GLU A 346 -25.43 -16.54 -1.00
N GLY A 347 -26.07 -17.59 -1.52
CA GLY A 347 -26.91 -18.48 -0.73
C GLY A 347 -26.12 -19.22 0.34
N PHE A 348 -24.94 -19.76 -0.01
CA PHE A 348 -24.05 -20.42 0.95
C PHE A 348 -23.55 -19.46 2.02
N LYS A 349 -23.15 -18.26 1.64
CA LYS A 349 -22.74 -17.19 2.56
C LYS A 349 -23.86 -16.88 3.56
N LYS A 350 -25.09 -16.66 3.05
CA LYS A 350 -26.25 -16.37 3.91
C LYS A 350 -26.56 -17.53 4.85
N PHE A 351 -26.52 -18.76 4.34
CA PHE A 351 -26.75 -19.97 5.14
C PHE A 351 -25.77 -20.07 6.34
N ILE A 352 -24.48 -19.83 6.11
CA ILE A 352 -23.49 -19.85 7.18
C ILE A 352 -23.70 -18.65 8.11
N GLU A 353 -23.94 -17.46 7.55
CA GLU A 353 -24.19 -16.26 8.34
C GLU A 353 -25.35 -16.46 9.30
N ASP A 354 -26.48 -17.02 8.84
CA ASP A 354 -27.65 -17.26 9.67
C ASP A 354 -27.35 -18.19 10.86
N LYS A 355 -26.51 -19.22 10.66
CA LYS A 355 -26.04 -20.09 11.76
C LYS A 355 -25.20 -19.34 12.78
N PHE A 356 -24.31 -18.45 12.35
CA PHE A 356 -23.41 -17.74 13.24
C PHE A 356 -24.08 -16.55 13.94
N VAL A 357 -25.04 -15.89 13.31
CA VAL A 357 -25.82 -14.77 13.86
C VAL A 357 -26.75 -15.19 14.99
N GLU A 358 -27.01 -16.49 15.19
CA GLU A 358 -27.66 -17.00 16.39
C GLU A 358 -26.91 -16.61 17.67
N ASN A 359 -25.57 -16.51 17.60
CA ASN A 359 -24.76 -16.00 18.68
C ASN A 359 -24.84 -14.47 18.76
N ILE A 360 -25.17 -13.95 19.97
CA ILE A 360 -25.36 -12.51 20.20
C ILE A 360 -24.10 -11.70 19.89
N PHE A 361 -22.91 -12.22 20.22
CA PHE A 361 -21.65 -11.50 19.99
C PHE A 361 -21.29 -11.40 18.50
N VAL A 362 -21.58 -12.45 17.70
CA VAL A 362 -21.41 -12.38 16.24
C VAL A 362 -22.39 -11.37 15.65
N ARG A 363 -23.65 -11.40 16.12
CA ARG A 363 -24.65 -10.43 15.70
C ARG A 363 -24.21 -9.01 15.99
N GLU A 364 -23.71 -8.76 17.20
CA GLU A 364 -23.23 -7.44 17.61
C GLU A 364 -22.01 -6.97 16.81
N LEU A 365 -21.09 -7.88 16.48
CA LEU A 365 -19.94 -7.60 15.63
C LEU A 365 -20.35 -7.19 14.21
N LEU A 366 -21.45 -7.71 13.70
CA LEU A 366 -21.98 -7.44 12.36
C LEU A 366 -22.98 -6.25 12.32
N ILE A 367 -23.47 -5.78 13.48
CA ILE A 367 -24.37 -4.62 13.56
C ILE A 367 -23.59 -3.32 13.38
N GLY A 368 -24.11 -2.42 12.57
CA GLY A 368 -23.58 -1.07 12.37
C GLY A 368 -22.70 -0.89 11.15
N GLU A 369 -22.48 -1.92 10.38
CA GLU A 369 -21.80 -1.85 9.09
C GLU A 369 -22.83 -1.83 7.94
N SER A 370 -22.65 -0.95 6.97
CA SER A 370 -23.48 -0.91 5.75
C SER A 370 -23.16 -2.12 4.86
N GLY A 371 -23.97 -3.16 4.97
CA GLY A 371 -23.75 -4.44 4.32
C GLY A 371 -22.94 -5.40 5.21
N ARG A 372 -23.50 -6.56 5.50
CA ARG A 372 -22.86 -7.57 6.35
C ARG A 372 -21.59 -8.09 5.71
N LYS A 373 -20.43 -7.68 6.24
CA LYS A 373 -19.09 -8.02 5.76
C LYS A 373 -18.66 -9.39 6.29
N PHE A 374 -19.38 -10.41 5.89
CA PHE A 374 -19.21 -11.81 6.30
C PHE A 374 -18.83 -12.66 5.08
N TYR A 375 -17.72 -13.43 5.16
CA TYR A 375 -17.17 -14.14 4.00
C TYR A 375 -16.74 -15.57 4.37
N PRO A 376 -17.46 -16.60 3.90
CA PRO A 376 -17.02 -17.98 4.01
C PRO A 376 -15.89 -18.26 3.01
N VAL A 377 -14.81 -18.87 3.51
CA VAL A 377 -13.66 -19.26 2.69
C VAL A 377 -13.12 -20.62 3.11
N PHE A 378 -12.56 -21.36 2.16
CA PHE A 378 -11.85 -22.60 2.44
C PHE A 378 -10.88 -22.97 1.32
N TYR A 379 -10.01 -23.94 1.62
CA TYR A 379 -9.18 -24.64 0.65
C TYR A 379 -9.86 -25.94 0.25
N TYR A 380 -9.89 -26.24 -1.06
CA TYR A 380 -10.34 -27.56 -1.47
C TYR A 380 -9.34 -28.63 -1.01
N THR A 381 -9.85 -29.68 -0.40
CA THR A 381 -9.04 -30.76 0.17
C THR A 381 -9.46 -32.12 -0.38
N LYS A 382 -8.50 -33.03 -0.44
CA LYS A 382 -8.73 -34.45 -0.67
C LYS A 382 -8.25 -35.27 0.50
N ARG A 383 -8.96 -36.36 0.77
CA ARG A 383 -8.59 -37.31 1.81
C ARG A 383 -7.53 -38.25 1.28
N THR A 384 -6.43 -38.40 1.99
CA THR A 384 -5.31 -39.28 1.66
C THR A 384 -4.93 -40.13 2.89
N GLU A 385 -4.27 -41.24 2.66
CA GLU A 385 -3.68 -41.99 3.75
C GLU A 385 -2.64 -41.14 4.48
N ASN A 386 -2.67 -41.20 5.81
CA ASN A 386 -1.74 -40.48 6.65
C ASN A 386 -0.41 -41.24 6.74
N PRO A 387 0.69 -40.69 6.17
CA PRO A 387 1.97 -41.39 6.22
C PRO A 387 2.55 -41.54 7.64
N LYS A 388 1.98 -40.84 8.62
CA LYS A 388 2.36 -40.90 10.04
C LYS A 388 1.45 -41.84 10.87
N TYR A 389 0.43 -42.41 10.21
CA TYR A 389 -0.46 -43.34 10.92
C TYR A 389 0.25 -44.56 11.45
N ASN A 390 0.08 -44.83 12.72
CA ASN A 390 0.59 -46.02 13.36
C ASN A 390 -0.58 -46.90 13.83
N PRO A 391 -0.80 -48.10 13.21
CA PRO A 391 -1.91 -48.98 13.57
C PRO A 391 -1.80 -49.57 14.97
N LEU A 392 -0.63 -49.48 15.59
CA LEU A 392 -0.37 -50.00 16.96
C LEU A 392 -0.80 -49.00 18.05
N ILE A 393 -1.13 -47.78 17.68
CA ILE A 393 -1.55 -46.72 18.59
C ILE A 393 -3.04 -46.46 18.39
N PRO A 394 -3.83 -46.23 19.46
CA PRO A 394 -5.24 -45.87 19.31
C PRO A 394 -5.46 -44.68 18.36
N ILE A 395 -6.57 -44.69 17.63
CA ILE A 395 -6.96 -43.60 16.75
C ILE A 395 -7.23 -42.38 17.61
N THR A 396 -6.40 -41.36 17.43
CA THR A 396 -6.49 -40.05 18.07
C THR A 396 -6.38 -38.97 16.99
N LYS A 397 -6.64 -37.74 17.33
CA LYS A 397 -6.51 -36.58 16.39
C LYS A 397 -5.10 -36.49 15.76
N ASP A 398 -4.08 -37.00 16.41
CA ASP A 398 -2.69 -37.03 15.92
C ASP A 398 -2.31 -38.35 15.22
N ASN A 399 -3.13 -39.42 15.35
CA ASN A 399 -2.93 -40.75 14.76
C ASN A 399 -4.16 -41.21 13.97
N GLU A 400 -4.69 -40.36 13.10
CA GLU A 400 -5.75 -40.74 12.18
C GLU A 400 -5.20 -41.46 10.95
N GLN A 401 -5.90 -42.53 10.50
CA GLN A 401 -5.52 -43.31 9.32
C GLN A 401 -5.52 -42.46 8.04
N TYR A 402 -6.37 -41.44 7.97
CA TYR A 402 -6.48 -40.55 6.83
C TYR A 402 -6.26 -39.13 7.27
N THR A 403 -5.68 -38.32 6.35
CA THR A 403 -5.52 -36.88 6.54
C THR A 403 -6.06 -36.14 5.35
N SER A 404 -6.53 -34.94 5.57
CA SER A 404 -6.91 -34.03 4.48
C SER A 404 -5.68 -33.28 4.00
N VAL A 405 -5.46 -33.22 2.69
CA VAL A 405 -4.40 -32.43 2.06
C VAL A 405 -5.00 -31.49 1.04
N PRO A 406 -4.41 -30.30 0.79
CA PRO A 406 -4.91 -29.38 -0.22
C PRO A 406 -4.86 -30.02 -1.61
N ILE A 407 -5.86 -29.69 -2.45
CA ILE A 407 -5.86 -30.09 -3.85
C ILE A 407 -5.04 -29.06 -4.63
N HIS A 408 -4.13 -29.56 -5.49
CA HIS A 408 -3.28 -28.75 -6.34
C HIS A 408 -3.63 -28.97 -7.82
N ASP A 409 -3.46 -27.92 -8.62
CA ASP A 409 -3.43 -28.05 -10.07
C ASP A 409 -2.12 -28.67 -10.57
N ASN A 410 -1.97 -28.83 -11.88
CA ASN A 410 -0.77 -29.39 -12.50
C ASN A 410 0.49 -28.52 -12.31
N TYR A 411 0.33 -27.29 -11.87
CA TYR A 411 1.41 -26.32 -11.59
C TYR A 411 1.72 -26.20 -10.09
N GLY A 412 1.04 -26.98 -9.25
CA GLY A 412 1.21 -26.96 -7.80
C GLY A 412 0.39 -25.89 -7.07
N ASN A 413 -0.47 -25.14 -7.77
CA ASN A 413 -1.30 -24.13 -7.13
C ASN A 413 -2.48 -24.77 -6.41
N VAL A 414 -2.75 -24.30 -5.20
CA VAL A 414 -3.91 -24.75 -4.41
C VAL A 414 -5.22 -24.19 -4.92
N TYR A 415 -6.28 -25.01 -4.89
CA TYR A 415 -7.63 -24.52 -5.15
C TYR A 415 -8.24 -23.92 -3.90
N VAL A 416 -8.84 -22.74 -4.06
CA VAL A 416 -9.45 -21.95 -2.98
C VAL A 416 -10.89 -21.53 -3.35
N TYR A 417 -11.75 -21.40 -2.34
CA TYR A 417 -13.14 -20.98 -2.49
C TYR A 417 -13.42 -19.71 -1.69
N GLY A 418 -14.16 -18.77 -2.27
CA GLY A 418 -14.63 -17.55 -1.61
C GLY A 418 -13.59 -16.42 -1.52
N PHE A 419 -12.31 -16.69 -1.75
CA PHE A 419 -11.26 -15.65 -1.69
C PHE A 419 -11.39 -14.60 -2.80
N ASP A 420 -11.88 -14.97 -3.97
CA ASP A 420 -12.17 -14.05 -5.07
C ASP A 420 -13.27 -13.05 -4.67
N LYS A 421 -14.35 -13.52 -4.05
CA LYS A 421 -15.44 -12.69 -3.58
C LYS A 421 -14.99 -11.71 -2.49
N PHE A 422 -14.24 -12.20 -1.52
CA PHE A 422 -13.65 -11.38 -0.46
C PHE A 422 -12.70 -10.31 -1.02
N MET A 423 -11.73 -10.71 -1.85
CA MET A 423 -10.73 -9.79 -2.39
C MET A 423 -11.35 -8.76 -3.36
N ASN A 424 -12.32 -9.18 -4.18
CA ASN A 424 -13.03 -8.24 -5.06
C ASN A 424 -13.79 -7.18 -4.25
N GLN A 425 -14.45 -7.56 -3.15
CA GLN A 425 -15.13 -6.61 -2.28
C GLN A 425 -14.15 -5.66 -1.59
N LEU A 426 -13.03 -6.19 -1.11
CA LEU A 426 -11.98 -5.39 -0.48
C LEU A 426 -11.39 -4.36 -1.47
N MET A 427 -11.19 -4.76 -2.73
CA MET A 427 -10.66 -3.90 -3.79
C MET A 427 -11.69 -2.89 -4.33
N GLN A 428 -13.00 -3.17 -4.24
CA GLN A 428 -14.06 -2.27 -4.72
C GLN A 428 -14.39 -1.16 -3.72
N ASN A 429 -14.23 -1.43 -2.43
CA ASN A 429 -14.48 -0.42 -1.38
C ASN A 429 -13.33 0.60 -1.25
N GLU A 430 -12.26 0.44 -2.01
CA GLU A 430 -11.12 1.34 -2.13
C GLU A 430 -11.21 2.23 -3.39
#